data_b6694d31de79aba11936931710c6b57f
#
_entry.id   b6694d31de79aba11936931710c6b57f
#
_cell.length_a   1.000
_cell.length_b   1.000
_cell.length_c   1.000
_cell.angle_alpha   90.00
_cell.angle_beta   90.00
_cell.angle_gamma   90.00
#
_symmetry.space_group_name_H-M   'P 1'
#
loop_
_entity.id
_entity.type
_entity.pdbx_description
1 polymer ?
#
loop_
_entity_poly.entity_id
_entity_poly.type
_entity_poly.pdbx_seq_one_letter_code
_entity_poly.pdbx_strand_id
1 'polypeptide(L)'
;MPLHKKLTKAVIPAAGFGTRLLPATKALPKEILPVAAKPMIQYAVEEAVASGIETIVVVTRSRKSVLQAHFRRDRELESFLEERQQVRAAELVRQFATLAELRYVEQKKPLGLADAISCARPVMREEPFVVLLPDVIIDSVQPATEQLIRAHERHGGSIVAIREIEPQEIERFGVVGFAEPKILPMQRSIRLTNLSEKPSLDNAPSRFGIFGRYLLEANIWDSIAETGRGLRGEIQLTDALNLLCRKKFVHGVLFEGRHFDAGDPLGYIIANIELSLRDPRLEQPLRGYLSSRQPCTEPRGTPNLPDESPNQSDRTH
;
A
#
# COMPACT_ATOMS: atom_id res chain seq x y z
N MET A 1 -31.20 10.07 12.03
CA MET A 1 -29.88 9.98 11.44
C MET A 1 -29.89 8.79 10.48
N PRO A 2 -29.50 8.92 9.22
CA PRO A 2 -29.36 7.75 8.37
C PRO A 2 -28.32 6.83 9.00
N LEU A 3 -28.67 5.55 9.18
CA LEU A 3 -27.74 4.51 9.60
C LEU A 3 -26.60 4.50 8.55
N HIS A 4 -25.42 5.03 8.91
CA HIS A 4 -24.24 4.89 8.07
C HIS A 4 -24.00 3.38 7.86
N LYS A 5 -24.15 2.93 6.62
CA LYS A 5 -23.90 1.54 6.29
C LYS A 5 -22.45 1.22 6.69
N LYS A 6 -22.26 0.21 7.53
CA LYS A 6 -20.93 -0.20 8.00
C LYS A 6 -20.02 -0.43 6.77
N LEU A 7 -18.85 0.18 6.77
CA LEU A 7 -17.85 0.00 5.72
C LEU A 7 -17.17 -1.36 5.93
N THR A 8 -17.36 -2.29 5.00
CA THR A 8 -16.93 -3.69 5.12
C THR A 8 -16.09 -4.20 3.95
N LYS A 9 -15.78 -3.34 2.98
CA LYS A 9 -15.12 -3.74 1.74
C LYS A 9 -13.77 -3.06 1.54
N ALA A 10 -12.80 -3.81 1.03
CA ALA A 10 -11.49 -3.29 0.66
C ALA A 10 -11.03 -3.73 -0.73
N VAL A 11 -10.14 -2.93 -1.33
CA VAL A 11 -9.40 -3.26 -2.55
C VAL A 11 -7.90 -3.25 -2.22
N ILE A 12 -7.19 -4.31 -2.57
CA ILE A 12 -5.73 -4.40 -2.51
C ILE A 12 -5.18 -4.53 -3.94
N PRO A 13 -4.65 -3.44 -4.51
CA PRO A 13 -4.04 -3.48 -5.84
C PRO A 13 -2.70 -4.22 -5.80
N ALA A 14 -2.63 -5.37 -6.45
CA ALA A 14 -1.46 -6.25 -6.48
C ALA A 14 -1.09 -6.65 -7.93
N ALA A 15 -1.39 -5.81 -8.92
CA ALA A 15 -1.19 -6.11 -10.33
C ALA A 15 0.13 -5.56 -10.91
N GLY A 16 0.92 -4.80 -10.15
CA GLY A 16 2.18 -4.20 -10.59
C GLY A 16 3.27 -5.24 -10.95
N PHE A 17 4.25 -4.85 -11.78
CA PHE A 17 5.38 -5.71 -12.16
C PHE A 17 6.46 -5.83 -11.07
N GLY A 18 6.53 -4.87 -10.15
CA GLY A 18 7.55 -4.85 -9.11
C GLY A 18 8.97 -4.59 -9.63
N THR A 19 9.11 -3.83 -10.70
CA THR A 19 10.40 -3.63 -11.41
C THR A 19 11.52 -3.07 -10.55
N ARG A 20 11.19 -2.28 -9.52
CA ARG A 20 12.18 -1.74 -8.57
C ARG A 20 12.86 -2.81 -7.71
N LEU A 21 12.27 -4.00 -7.58
CA LEU A 21 12.79 -5.12 -6.80
C LEU A 21 13.32 -6.27 -7.68
N LEU A 22 13.62 -6.01 -8.95
CA LEU A 22 14.31 -6.99 -9.80
C LEU A 22 15.73 -7.24 -9.25
N PRO A 23 16.26 -8.47 -9.39
CA PRO A 23 15.69 -9.63 -10.09
C PRO A 23 14.70 -10.48 -9.26
N ALA A 24 14.50 -10.21 -7.96
CA ALA A 24 13.65 -11.02 -7.07
C ALA A 24 12.21 -11.14 -7.60
N THR A 25 11.69 -10.08 -8.20
CA THR A 25 10.31 -10.02 -8.72
C THR A 25 10.14 -10.55 -10.14
N LYS A 26 11.20 -11.12 -10.75
CA LYS A 26 11.10 -11.77 -12.07
C LYS A 26 10.13 -12.96 -12.06
N ALA A 27 10.21 -13.79 -11.03
CA ALA A 27 9.41 -15.01 -10.88
C ALA A 27 8.27 -14.87 -9.87
N LEU A 28 8.42 -13.98 -8.88
CA LEU A 28 7.46 -13.80 -7.80
C LEU A 28 6.86 -12.39 -7.83
N PRO A 29 5.56 -12.23 -7.54
CA PRO A 29 5.00 -10.91 -7.30
C PRO A 29 5.64 -10.29 -6.06
N LYS A 30 5.92 -8.97 -6.10
CA LYS A 30 6.54 -8.27 -4.96
C LYS A 30 5.73 -8.43 -3.67
N GLU A 31 4.43 -8.54 -3.79
CA GLU A 31 3.49 -8.63 -2.68
C GLU A 31 3.63 -9.93 -1.86
N ILE A 32 4.32 -10.96 -2.42
CA ILE A 32 4.65 -12.22 -1.74
C ILE A 32 6.04 -12.19 -1.10
N LEU A 33 6.86 -11.22 -1.41
CA LEU A 33 8.17 -11.12 -0.76
C LEU A 33 7.98 -10.95 0.75
N PRO A 34 8.71 -11.75 1.57
CA PRO A 34 8.55 -11.74 3.01
C PRO A 34 9.19 -10.50 3.64
N VAL A 35 8.45 -9.79 4.46
CA VAL A 35 8.99 -8.80 5.39
C VAL A 35 8.93 -9.38 6.78
N ALA A 36 10.08 -9.53 7.45
CA ALA A 36 10.24 -10.41 8.60
C ALA A 36 9.73 -11.83 8.27
N ALA A 37 8.68 -12.33 8.91
CA ALA A 37 8.16 -13.68 8.70
C ALA A 37 6.85 -13.74 7.90
N LYS A 38 6.39 -12.61 7.31
CA LYS A 38 5.09 -12.53 6.62
C LYS A 38 5.22 -11.91 5.24
N PRO A 39 4.50 -12.39 4.20
CA PRO A 39 4.40 -11.69 2.92
C PRO A 39 3.84 -10.27 3.09
N MET A 40 4.33 -9.32 2.29
CA MET A 40 3.86 -7.92 2.34
C MET A 40 2.34 -7.79 2.29
N ILE A 41 1.68 -8.53 1.40
CA ILE A 41 0.21 -8.46 1.25
C ILE A 41 -0.52 -8.88 2.52
N GLN A 42 0.05 -9.75 3.33
CA GLN A 42 -0.58 -10.22 4.56
C GLN A 42 -0.74 -9.10 5.58
N TYR A 43 0.24 -8.18 5.69
CA TYR A 43 0.11 -6.99 6.54
C TYR A 43 -1.09 -6.14 6.16
N ALA A 44 -1.32 -5.93 4.86
CA ALA A 44 -2.48 -5.17 4.39
C ALA A 44 -3.81 -5.89 4.65
N VAL A 45 -3.85 -7.23 4.50
CA VAL A 45 -5.04 -8.03 4.80
C VAL A 45 -5.34 -8.02 6.30
N GLU A 46 -4.33 -8.23 7.16
CA GLU A 46 -4.48 -8.19 8.61
C GLU A 46 -4.94 -6.81 9.10
N GLU A 47 -4.39 -5.72 8.56
CA GLU A 47 -4.82 -4.35 8.87
C GLU A 47 -6.28 -4.12 8.48
N ALA A 48 -6.69 -4.56 7.28
CA ALA A 48 -8.07 -4.44 6.82
C ALA A 48 -9.04 -5.19 7.76
N VAL A 49 -8.72 -6.44 8.09
CA VAL A 49 -9.52 -7.28 9.01
C VAL A 49 -9.61 -6.66 10.40
N ALA A 50 -8.49 -6.19 10.96
CA ALA A 50 -8.46 -5.49 12.24
C ALA A 50 -9.30 -4.20 12.25
N SER A 51 -9.53 -3.61 11.06
CA SER A 51 -10.39 -2.43 10.86
C SER A 51 -11.86 -2.77 10.60
N GLY A 52 -12.26 -4.05 10.69
CA GLY A 52 -13.65 -4.49 10.50
C GLY A 52 -14.04 -4.75 9.04
N ILE A 53 -13.08 -4.89 8.13
CA ILE A 53 -13.33 -5.28 6.74
C ILE A 53 -13.61 -6.78 6.66
N GLU A 54 -14.64 -7.15 5.91
CA GLU A 54 -15.15 -8.51 5.76
C GLU A 54 -14.84 -9.09 4.36
N THR A 55 -14.93 -8.25 3.32
CA THR A 55 -14.64 -8.64 1.92
C THR A 55 -13.48 -7.85 1.37
N ILE A 56 -12.46 -8.53 0.88
CA ILE A 56 -11.26 -7.91 0.28
C ILE A 56 -11.14 -8.37 -1.17
N VAL A 57 -11.10 -7.42 -2.10
CA VAL A 57 -10.81 -7.68 -3.51
C VAL A 57 -9.33 -7.45 -3.77
N VAL A 58 -8.63 -8.52 -4.09
CA VAL A 58 -7.23 -8.46 -4.53
C VAL A 58 -7.22 -8.33 -6.05
N VAL A 59 -6.77 -7.17 -6.54
CA VAL A 59 -6.61 -6.94 -7.98
C VAL A 59 -5.24 -7.44 -8.40
N THR A 60 -5.19 -8.45 -9.25
CA THR A 60 -3.96 -9.16 -9.59
C THR A 60 -3.82 -9.33 -11.11
N ARG A 61 -2.75 -9.96 -11.56
CA ARG A 61 -2.52 -10.38 -12.94
C ARG A 61 -2.65 -11.89 -13.06
N SER A 62 -2.96 -12.40 -14.25
CA SER A 62 -3.22 -13.82 -14.52
C SER A 62 -2.15 -14.80 -14.00
N ARG A 63 -0.91 -14.34 -13.85
CA ARG A 63 0.23 -15.18 -13.39
C ARG A 63 0.49 -15.15 -11.88
N LYS A 64 -0.39 -14.52 -11.08
CA LYS A 64 -0.18 -14.35 -9.63
C LYS A 64 -0.96 -15.35 -8.78
N SER A 65 -1.06 -16.61 -9.21
CA SER A 65 -1.73 -17.69 -8.46
C SER A 65 -1.13 -17.93 -7.06
N VAL A 66 0.15 -17.57 -6.86
CA VAL A 66 0.82 -17.67 -5.54
C VAL A 66 0.16 -16.80 -4.47
N LEU A 67 -0.41 -15.64 -4.84
CA LEU A 67 -1.17 -14.80 -3.91
C LEU A 67 -2.45 -15.51 -3.42
N GLN A 68 -3.11 -16.23 -4.32
CA GLN A 68 -4.28 -17.04 -3.98
C GLN A 68 -3.90 -18.24 -3.12
N ALA A 69 -2.79 -18.92 -3.47
CA ALA A 69 -2.30 -20.09 -2.74
C ALA A 69 -1.96 -19.73 -1.28
N HIS A 70 -1.36 -18.55 -1.03
CA HIS A 70 -1.00 -18.10 0.31
C HIS A 70 -2.20 -17.98 1.26
N PHE A 71 -3.35 -17.53 0.77
CA PHE A 71 -4.57 -17.36 1.58
C PHE A 71 -5.55 -18.53 1.43
N ARG A 72 -5.22 -19.56 0.67
CA ARG A 72 -6.04 -20.76 0.53
C ARG A 72 -5.67 -21.77 1.60
N ARG A 73 -6.67 -22.50 2.08
CA ARG A 73 -6.44 -23.61 3.01
C ARG A 73 -5.56 -24.68 2.39
N ASP A 74 -4.52 -25.08 3.09
CA ASP A 74 -3.60 -26.16 2.72
C ASP A 74 -3.76 -27.32 3.70
N ARG A 75 -4.67 -28.26 3.37
CA ARG A 75 -4.97 -29.40 4.21
C ARG A 75 -3.81 -30.40 4.33
N GLU A 76 -2.99 -30.51 3.29
CA GLU A 76 -1.82 -31.38 3.31
C GLU A 76 -0.79 -30.86 4.32
N LEU A 77 -0.47 -29.58 4.28
CA LEU A 77 0.43 -28.96 5.25
C LEU A 77 -0.16 -28.99 6.67
N GLU A 78 -1.46 -28.74 6.83
CA GLU A 78 -2.13 -28.82 8.13
C GLU A 78 -1.97 -30.22 8.74
N SER A 79 -2.29 -31.30 7.99
CA SER A 79 -2.17 -32.70 8.44
C SER A 79 -0.72 -33.07 8.78
N PHE A 80 0.23 -32.69 7.94
CA PHE A 80 1.66 -32.89 8.18
C PHE A 80 2.15 -32.24 9.48
N LEU A 81 1.68 -31.03 9.79
CA LEU A 81 2.03 -30.32 11.03
C LEU A 81 1.37 -30.96 12.26
N GLU A 82 0.12 -31.43 12.15
CA GLU A 82 -0.61 -32.09 13.21
C GLU A 82 0.03 -33.44 13.57
N GLU A 83 0.40 -34.24 12.57
CA GLU A 83 1.12 -35.51 12.76
C GLU A 83 2.45 -35.35 13.54
N ARG A 84 3.09 -34.17 13.36
CA ARG A 84 4.33 -33.79 14.05
C ARG A 84 4.11 -33.06 15.36
N GLN A 85 2.86 -33.01 15.86
CA GLN A 85 2.47 -32.28 17.07
C GLN A 85 2.81 -30.79 17.07
N GLN A 86 2.95 -30.19 15.87
CA GLN A 86 3.20 -28.74 15.67
C GLN A 86 1.87 -27.96 15.62
N VAL A 87 1.07 -28.10 16.66
CA VAL A 87 -0.32 -27.58 16.70
C VAL A 87 -0.39 -26.08 16.41
N ARG A 88 0.52 -25.28 17.01
CA ARG A 88 0.53 -23.82 16.79
C ARG A 88 0.80 -23.45 15.32
N ALA A 89 1.66 -24.19 14.64
CA ALA A 89 1.95 -23.96 13.23
C ALA A 89 0.75 -24.34 12.36
N ALA A 90 0.08 -25.45 12.65
CA ALA A 90 -1.14 -25.87 11.97
C ALA A 90 -2.28 -24.83 12.14
N GLU A 91 -2.47 -24.32 13.36
CA GLU A 91 -3.43 -23.25 13.63
C GLU A 91 -3.11 -21.98 12.84
N LEU A 92 -1.84 -21.57 12.79
CA LEU A 92 -1.38 -20.40 12.03
C LEU A 92 -1.73 -20.53 10.54
N VAL A 93 -1.41 -21.68 9.93
CA VAL A 93 -1.74 -21.95 8.51
C VAL A 93 -3.25 -21.89 8.29
N ARG A 94 -4.03 -22.42 9.21
CA ARG A 94 -5.50 -22.44 9.15
C ARG A 94 -6.13 -21.05 9.26
N GLN A 95 -5.59 -20.21 10.15
CA GLN A 95 -6.06 -18.84 10.35
C GLN A 95 -5.98 -18.01 9.10
N PHE A 96 -4.91 -18.12 8.29
CA PHE A 96 -4.76 -17.34 7.07
C PHE A 96 -5.87 -17.60 6.05
N ALA A 97 -6.39 -18.80 5.99
CA ALA A 97 -7.47 -19.15 5.06
C ALA A 97 -8.85 -18.61 5.47
N THR A 98 -8.97 -18.06 6.68
CA THR A 98 -10.25 -17.62 7.27
C THR A 98 -10.26 -16.14 7.70
N LEU A 99 -9.20 -15.37 7.39
CA LEU A 99 -9.07 -13.99 7.81
C LEU A 99 -10.20 -13.09 7.28
N ALA A 100 -10.56 -13.22 5.99
CA ALA A 100 -11.60 -12.47 5.32
C ALA A 100 -12.10 -13.22 4.09
N GLU A 101 -13.23 -12.78 3.52
CA GLU A 101 -13.66 -13.21 2.19
C GLU A 101 -12.76 -12.55 1.13
N LEU A 102 -11.80 -13.33 0.59
CA LEU A 102 -10.90 -12.85 -0.45
C LEU A 102 -11.45 -13.15 -1.85
N ARG A 103 -11.64 -12.11 -2.65
CA ARG A 103 -12.03 -12.19 -4.05
C ARG A 103 -10.88 -11.71 -4.92
N TYR A 104 -10.66 -12.37 -6.05
CA TYR A 104 -9.58 -12.03 -6.97
C TYR A 104 -10.14 -11.57 -8.29
N VAL A 105 -9.69 -10.40 -8.75
CA VAL A 105 -10.04 -9.84 -10.06
C VAL A 105 -8.78 -9.56 -10.85
N GLU A 106 -8.86 -9.68 -12.17
CA GLU A 106 -7.69 -9.50 -13.04
C GLU A 106 -7.65 -8.10 -13.64
N GLN A 107 -6.50 -7.42 -13.47
CA GLN A 107 -6.13 -6.28 -14.31
C GLN A 107 -5.41 -6.80 -15.56
N LYS A 108 -6.07 -6.81 -16.70
CA LYS A 108 -5.54 -7.37 -17.95
C LYS A 108 -4.36 -6.57 -18.51
N LYS A 109 -4.37 -5.25 -18.36
CA LYS A 109 -3.31 -4.33 -18.83
C LYS A 109 -2.83 -3.46 -17.67
N PRO A 110 -1.52 -3.17 -17.57
CA PRO A 110 -0.97 -2.34 -16.48
C PRO A 110 -1.19 -0.86 -16.78
N LEU A 111 -2.44 -0.39 -16.67
CA LEU A 111 -2.83 0.97 -17.02
C LEU A 111 -2.77 1.94 -15.83
N GLY A 112 -2.22 1.54 -14.69
CA GLY A 112 -2.05 2.38 -13.52
C GLY A 112 -2.94 1.99 -12.33
N LEU A 113 -2.81 2.74 -11.23
CA LEU A 113 -3.47 2.43 -9.97
C LEU A 113 -4.98 2.63 -10.04
N ALA A 114 -5.46 3.71 -10.66
CA ALA A 114 -6.90 3.97 -10.78
C ALA A 114 -7.59 2.90 -11.63
N ASP A 115 -6.95 2.44 -12.72
CA ASP A 115 -7.46 1.34 -13.55
C ASP A 115 -7.52 0.02 -12.75
N ALA A 116 -6.48 -0.27 -11.95
CA ALA A 116 -6.49 -1.44 -11.08
C ALA A 116 -7.69 -1.41 -10.11
N ILE A 117 -7.94 -0.27 -9.47
CA ILE A 117 -9.08 -0.09 -8.56
C ILE A 117 -10.40 -0.27 -9.32
N SER A 118 -10.51 0.26 -10.55
CA SER A 118 -11.69 0.12 -11.39
C SER A 118 -12.08 -1.33 -11.70
N CYS A 119 -11.09 -2.23 -11.77
CA CYS A 119 -11.35 -3.66 -11.93
C CYS A 119 -12.21 -4.25 -10.79
N ALA A 120 -12.18 -3.63 -9.61
CA ALA A 120 -12.96 -4.07 -8.45
C ALA A 120 -14.39 -3.50 -8.42
N ARG A 121 -14.74 -2.54 -9.29
CA ARG A 121 -16.07 -1.88 -9.31
C ARG A 121 -17.25 -2.85 -9.28
N PRO A 122 -17.27 -3.97 -10.02
CA PRO A 122 -18.42 -4.91 -10.00
C PRO A 122 -18.69 -5.51 -8.62
N VAL A 123 -17.67 -5.63 -7.75
CA VAL A 123 -17.79 -6.13 -6.38
C VAL A 123 -18.08 -5.01 -5.41
N MET A 124 -17.41 -3.85 -5.55
CA MET A 124 -17.60 -2.69 -4.67
C MET A 124 -18.98 -2.04 -4.89
N ARG A 125 -19.45 -1.99 -6.13
CA ARG A 125 -20.72 -1.34 -6.50
C ARG A 125 -20.71 0.14 -6.13
N GLU A 126 -21.83 0.65 -5.60
CA GLU A 126 -22.01 2.04 -5.17
C GLU A 126 -21.83 2.19 -3.63
N GLU A 127 -20.95 1.37 -3.04
CA GLU A 127 -20.65 1.44 -1.60
C GLU A 127 -19.27 2.06 -1.36
N PRO A 128 -19.06 2.77 -0.24
CA PRO A 128 -17.73 3.19 0.17
C PRO A 128 -16.83 1.98 0.43
N PHE A 129 -15.56 2.12 0.12
CA PHE A 129 -14.57 1.06 0.31
C PHE A 129 -13.20 1.65 0.65
N VAL A 130 -12.33 0.84 1.26
CA VAL A 130 -10.94 1.23 1.49
C VAL A 130 -10.02 0.65 0.42
N VAL A 131 -8.93 1.34 0.15
CA VAL A 131 -7.83 0.86 -0.71
C VAL A 131 -6.57 0.81 0.14
N LEU A 132 -5.88 -0.35 0.12
CA LEU A 132 -4.61 -0.54 0.80
C LEU A 132 -3.54 -0.95 -0.21
N LEU A 133 -2.50 -0.13 -0.34
CA LEU A 133 -1.32 -0.51 -1.13
C LEU A 133 -0.49 -1.52 -0.32
N PRO A 134 -0.26 -2.73 -0.84
CA PRO A 134 0.36 -3.82 -0.05
C PRO A 134 1.86 -3.64 0.22
N ASP A 135 2.53 -2.77 -0.53
CA ASP A 135 3.95 -2.44 -0.34
C ASP A 135 4.19 -1.30 0.65
N VAL A 136 3.15 -0.64 1.13
CA VAL A 136 3.21 0.29 2.25
C VAL A 136 2.71 -0.40 3.50
N ILE A 137 3.61 -0.71 4.43
CA ILE A 137 3.28 -1.31 5.72
C ILE A 137 3.16 -0.19 6.74
N ILE A 138 2.04 -0.11 7.44
CA ILE A 138 1.84 0.85 8.52
C ILE A 138 1.70 0.08 9.83
N ASP A 139 2.62 0.38 10.74
CA ASP A 139 2.67 -0.21 12.05
C ASP A 139 2.19 0.81 13.09
N SER A 140 1.05 0.55 13.66
CA SER A 140 0.36 1.43 14.61
C SER A 140 -0.50 0.63 15.58
N VAL A 141 -0.72 1.18 16.78
CA VAL A 141 -1.63 0.59 17.78
C VAL A 141 -3.06 0.54 17.26
N GLN A 142 -3.53 1.65 16.66
CA GLN A 142 -4.80 1.72 15.95
C GLN A 142 -4.53 1.60 14.47
N PRO A 143 -5.07 0.58 13.76
CA PRO A 143 -4.87 0.41 12.34
C PRO A 143 -5.11 1.70 11.55
N ALA A 144 -4.23 2.03 10.59
CA ALA A 144 -4.38 3.27 9.80
C ALA A 144 -5.73 3.28 9.05
N THR A 145 -6.15 2.14 8.53
CA THR A 145 -7.47 1.98 7.89
C THR A 145 -8.62 2.33 8.84
N GLU A 146 -8.56 1.91 10.11
CA GLU A 146 -9.58 2.27 11.12
C GLU A 146 -9.59 3.79 11.40
N GLN A 147 -8.40 4.43 11.41
CA GLN A 147 -8.32 5.88 11.57
C GLN A 147 -9.02 6.62 10.42
N LEU A 148 -8.89 6.12 9.18
CA LEU A 148 -9.60 6.67 8.03
C LEU A 148 -11.12 6.45 8.13
N ILE A 149 -11.57 5.28 8.57
CA ILE A 149 -12.99 4.96 8.77
C ILE A 149 -13.61 5.94 9.78
N ARG A 150 -12.96 6.15 10.92
CA ARG A 150 -13.42 7.11 11.94
C ARG A 150 -13.46 8.56 11.42
N ALA A 151 -12.53 8.94 10.56
CA ALA A 151 -12.56 10.26 9.93
C ALA A 151 -13.72 10.39 8.94
N HIS A 152 -13.98 9.36 8.15
CA HIS A 152 -15.13 9.31 7.25
C HIS A 152 -16.47 9.40 8.02
N GLU A 153 -16.61 8.66 9.11
CA GLU A 153 -17.80 8.72 9.97
C GLU A 153 -18.03 10.13 10.53
N ARG A 154 -16.97 10.89 10.80
CA ARG A 154 -17.03 12.23 11.34
C ARG A 154 -17.27 13.32 10.30
N HIS A 155 -16.64 13.23 9.14
CA HIS A 155 -16.59 14.30 8.14
C HIS A 155 -17.34 13.98 6.86
N GLY A 156 -17.64 12.69 6.59
CA GLY A 156 -18.08 12.22 5.28
C GLY A 156 -17.00 12.38 4.22
N GLY A 157 -17.34 12.07 2.96
CA GLY A 157 -16.45 12.21 1.81
C GLY A 157 -15.34 11.16 1.75
N SER A 158 -14.51 11.25 0.74
CA SER A 158 -13.34 10.39 0.60
C SER A 158 -12.21 10.84 1.52
N ILE A 159 -11.44 9.88 2.04
CA ILE A 159 -10.34 10.13 3.00
C ILE A 159 -9.03 9.57 2.44
N VAL A 160 -7.95 10.29 2.63
CA VAL A 160 -6.61 9.90 2.21
C VAL A 160 -5.65 9.97 3.41
N ALA A 161 -4.88 8.91 3.64
CA ALA A 161 -3.82 8.93 4.65
C ALA A 161 -2.66 9.81 4.18
N ILE A 162 -2.32 10.82 4.96
CA ILE A 162 -1.24 11.77 4.63
C ILE A 162 -0.24 11.88 5.79
N ARG A 163 0.97 12.28 5.45
CA ARG A 163 2.03 12.60 6.41
C ARG A 163 2.98 13.64 5.83
N GLU A 164 3.62 14.40 6.69
CA GLU A 164 4.70 15.29 6.29
C GLU A 164 5.90 14.47 5.81
N ILE A 165 6.49 14.88 4.69
CA ILE A 165 7.64 14.25 4.04
C ILE A 165 8.78 15.26 3.90
N GLU A 166 10.01 14.75 3.84
CA GLU A 166 11.17 15.58 3.61
C GLU A 166 11.21 16.10 2.17
N PRO A 167 11.78 17.30 1.91
CA PRO A 167 11.82 17.90 0.58
C PRO A 167 12.37 16.99 -0.50
N GLN A 168 13.40 16.20 -0.20
CA GLN A 168 14.02 15.25 -1.13
C GLN A 168 13.15 14.04 -1.47
N GLU A 169 12.05 13.82 -0.75
CA GLU A 169 11.13 12.71 -0.98
C GLU A 169 9.90 13.11 -1.81
N ILE A 170 9.68 14.41 -2.03
CA ILE A 170 8.47 14.95 -2.69
C ILE A 170 8.20 14.26 -4.04
N GLU A 171 9.22 14.07 -4.86
CA GLU A 171 9.10 13.45 -6.18
C GLU A 171 8.76 11.94 -6.15
N ARG A 172 8.71 11.35 -4.95
CA ARG A 172 8.37 9.93 -4.77
C ARG A 172 6.89 9.71 -4.50
N PHE A 173 6.17 10.72 -4.01
CA PHE A 173 4.80 10.61 -3.51
C PHE A 173 3.81 11.45 -4.32
N GLY A 174 2.54 11.05 -4.32
CA GLY A 174 1.45 11.97 -4.57
C GLY A 174 1.40 12.97 -3.42
N VAL A 175 1.31 14.25 -3.72
CA VAL A 175 1.34 15.35 -2.74
C VAL A 175 -0.01 16.05 -2.71
N VAL A 176 -0.50 16.37 -1.51
CA VAL A 176 -1.80 17.03 -1.29
C VAL A 176 -1.64 18.52 -1.05
N GLY A 177 -2.62 19.30 -1.50
CA GLY A 177 -2.76 20.71 -1.17
C GLY A 177 -4.01 20.97 -0.35
N PHE A 178 -3.98 22.00 0.47
CA PHE A 178 -5.08 22.44 1.35
C PHE A 178 -5.09 23.97 1.48
N ALA A 179 -6.24 24.53 1.86
CA ALA A 179 -6.42 25.98 1.92
C ALA A 179 -5.79 26.63 3.16
N GLU A 180 -5.71 25.90 4.27
CA GLU A 180 -5.17 26.40 5.52
C GLU A 180 -3.63 26.52 5.43
N PRO A 181 -3.04 27.64 5.88
CA PRO A 181 -1.60 27.84 5.74
C PRO A 181 -0.76 26.92 6.61
N LYS A 182 -1.34 26.33 7.65
CA LYS A 182 -0.69 25.37 8.56
C LYS A 182 -1.71 24.38 9.11
N ILE A 183 -1.29 23.12 9.23
CA ILE A 183 -2.05 22.13 10.00
C ILE A 183 -1.79 22.39 11.50
N LEU A 184 -2.83 22.62 12.27
CA LEU A 184 -2.70 22.81 13.71
C LEU A 184 -2.30 21.49 14.39
N PRO A 185 -1.49 21.50 15.48
CA PRO A 185 -1.00 20.27 16.12
C PRO A 185 -2.09 19.30 16.56
N MET A 186 -3.29 19.81 16.88
CA MET A 186 -4.46 19.02 17.28
C MET A 186 -5.36 18.61 16.11
N GLN A 187 -5.11 19.13 14.92
CA GLN A 187 -5.91 18.87 13.71
C GLN A 187 -5.42 17.60 13.02
N ARG A 188 -6.18 16.53 13.13
CA ARG A 188 -5.84 15.24 12.49
C ARG A 188 -6.46 15.06 11.11
N SER A 189 -7.44 15.88 10.74
CA SER A 189 -8.15 15.84 9.47
C SER A 189 -8.14 17.22 8.84
N ILE A 190 -7.82 17.30 7.56
CA ILE A 190 -7.79 18.55 6.81
C ILE A 190 -8.50 18.37 5.47
N ARG A 191 -9.27 19.39 5.07
CA ARG A 191 -9.92 19.38 3.75
C ARG A 191 -8.88 19.65 2.66
N LEU A 192 -8.82 18.75 1.69
CA LEU A 192 -7.93 18.89 0.54
C LEU A 192 -8.55 19.76 -0.55
N THR A 193 -7.71 20.53 -1.22
CA THR A 193 -8.10 21.40 -2.35
C THR A 193 -7.63 20.88 -3.69
N ASN A 194 -6.46 20.26 -3.70
CA ASN A 194 -5.87 19.67 -4.90
C ASN A 194 -4.87 18.56 -4.55
N LEU A 195 -4.54 17.74 -5.53
CA LEU A 195 -3.51 16.70 -5.43
C LEU A 195 -2.65 16.74 -6.68
N SER A 196 -1.36 16.42 -6.54
CA SER A 196 -0.40 16.32 -7.65
C SER A 196 0.42 15.04 -7.53
N GLU A 197 0.52 14.29 -8.64
CA GLU A 197 1.31 13.04 -8.66
C GLU A 197 2.78 13.37 -8.88
N LYS A 198 3.62 13.05 -7.90
CA LYS A 198 5.09 13.17 -7.95
C LYS A 198 5.56 14.52 -8.53
N PRO A 199 5.11 15.63 -7.95
CA PRO A 199 5.51 16.95 -8.44
C PRO A 199 7.00 17.18 -8.19
N SER A 200 7.63 18.06 -8.96
CA SER A 200 8.92 18.62 -8.55
C SER A 200 8.75 19.43 -7.26
N LEU A 201 9.84 19.63 -6.51
CA LEU A 201 9.82 20.38 -5.25
C LEU A 201 9.17 21.77 -5.42
N ASP A 202 9.50 22.47 -6.50
CA ASP A 202 8.99 23.83 -6.77
C ASP A 202 7.50 23.87 -7.11
N ASN A 203 6.94 22.76 -7.60
CA ASN A 203 5.53 22.64 -8.00
C ASN A 203 4.67 21.89 -6.99
N ALA A 204 5.27 21.44 -5.87
CA ALA A 204 4.56 20.71 -4.85
C ALA A 204 3.56 21.63 -4.11
N PRO A 205 2.28 21.25 -4.00
CA PRO A 205 1.28 22.08 -3.33
C PRO A 205 1.50 22.20 -1.82
N SER A 206 2.25 21.26 -1.23
CA SER A 206 2.63 21.25 0.18
C SER A 206 3.77 20.25 0.42
N ARG A 207 4.08 19.98 1.70
CA ARG A 207 5.01 18.92 2.12
C ARG A 207 4.29 17.69 2.69
N PHE A 208 3.04 17.45 2.30
CA PHE A 208 2.28 16.30 2.78
C PHE A 208 2.05 15.29 1.66
N GLY A 209 2.69 14.12 1.80
CA GLY A 209 2.58 13.00 0.88
C GLY A 209 1.45 12.04 1.26
N ILE A 210 1.03 11.25 0.28
CA ILE A 210 0.00 10.21 0.41
C ILE A 210 0.65 8.87 0.70
N PHE A 211 0.15 8.14 1.70
CA PHE A 211 0.76 6.90 2.20
C PHE A 211 -0.11 5.65 1.98
N GLY A 212 -0.59 5.47 0.77
CA GLY A 212 -1.14 4.19 0.30
C GLY A 212 -2.35 3.64 1.05
N ARG A 213 -3.06 4.47 1.83
CA ARG A 213 -4.34 4.16 2.44
C ARG A 213 -5.35 5.20 2.02
N TYR A 214 -6.48 4.72 1.48
CA TYR A 214 -7.57 5.56 1.01
C TYR A 214 -8.89 4.97 1.46
N LEU A 215 -9.84 5.81 1.82
CA LEU A 215 -11.26 5.47 1.88
C LEU A 215 -11.95 6.27 0.79
N LEU A 216 -12.60 5.57 -0.12
CA LEU A 216 -13.18 6.16 -1.32
C LEU A 216 -14.70 5.96 -1.32
N GLU A 217 -15.44 7.03 -1.59
CA GLU A 217 -16.88 6.93 -1.89
C GLU A 217 -17.11 6.53 -3.35
N ALA A 218 -18.32 6.07 -3.65
CA ALA A 218 -18.69 5.59 -5.00
C ALA A 218 -18.51 6.63 -6.12
N ASN A 219 -18.59 7.93 -5.78
CA ASN A 219 -18.34 9.02 -6.73
C ASN A 219 -16.92 9.05 -7.32
N ILE A 220 -15.99 8.27 -6.76
CA ILE A 220 -14.66 8.09 -7.33
C ILE A 220 -14.71 7.43 -8.72
N TRP A 221 -15.72 6.58 -8.99
CA TRP A 221 -15.83 5.88 -10.26
C TRP A 221 -15.99 6.84 -11.45
N ASP A 222 -16.76 7.90 -11.27
CA ASP A 222 -16.94 8.93 -12.30
C ASP A 222 -15.65 9.71 -12.52
N SER A 223 -14.96 10.06 -11.42
CA SER A 223 -13.67 10.75 -11.52
C SER A 223 -12.62 9.90 -12.20
N ILE A 224 -12.55 8.60 -11.92
CA ILE A 224 -11.63 7.67 -12.61
C ILE A 224 -11.98 7.59 -14.11
N ALA A 225 -13.27 7.51 -14.46
CA ALA A 225 -13.71 7.44 -15.84
C ALA A 225 -13.36 8.72 -16.65
N GLU A 226 -13.38 9.89 -15.99
CA GLU A 226 -12.99 11.17 -16.57
C GLU A 226 -11.45 11.37 -16.61
N THR A 227 -10.69 10.60 -15.84
CA THR A 227 -9.23 10.74 -15.75
C THR A 227 -8.55 10.19 -17.01
N GLY A 228 -7.82 11.04 -17.70
CA GLY A 228 -6.96 10.63 -18.81
C GLY A 228 -5.71 9.88 -18.37
N ARG A 229 -4.88 9.52 -19.33
CA ARG A 229 -3.54 8.99 -19.05
C ARG A 229 -2.62 10.13 -18.66
N GLY A 230 -2.07 10.05 -17.48
CA GLY A 230 -1.13 11.00 -16.90
C GLY A 230 0.33 10.55 -17.01
N LEU A 231 1.06 10.71 -15.93
CA LEU A 231 2.48 10.37 -15.83
C LEU A 231 2.73 8.90 -16.26
N ARG A 232 3.69 8.69 -17.16
CA ARG A 232 4.06 7.38 -17.75
C ARG A 232 2.94 6.69 -18.54
N GLY A 233 1.92 7.43 -18.99
CA GLY A 233 0.77 6.87 -19.72
C GLY A 233 -0.19 6.05 -18.85
N GLU A 234 -0.09 6.18 -17.53
CA GLU A 234 -0.93 5.49 -16.54
C GLU A 234 -2.13 6.36 -16.12
N ILE A 235 -3.23 5.73 -15.71
CA ILE A 235 -4.36 6.39 -15.08
C ILE A 235 -4.07 6.44 -13.57
N GLN A 236 -3.67 7.62 -13.10
CA GLN A 236 -3.24 7.81 -11.71
C GLN A 236 -4.43 8.03 -10.79
N LEU A 237 -4.43 7.40 -9.61
CA LEU A 237 -5.46 7.65 -8.60
C LEU A 237 -5.40 9.09 -8.07
N THR A 238 -4.21 9.65 -7.98
CA THR A 238 -3.99 11.03 -7.54
C THR A 238 -4.68 12.03 -8.47
N ASP A 239 -4.66 11.79 -9.80
CA ASP A 239 -5.35 12.63 -10.78
C ASP A 239 -6.87 12.51 -10.65
N ALA A 240 -7.39 11.29 -10.45
CA ALA A 240 -8.81 11.05 -10.20
C ALA A 240 -9.28 11.73 -8.90
N LEU A 241 -8.50 11.65 -7.84
CA LEU A 241 -8.76 12.35 -6.57
C LEU A 241 -8.70 13.88 -6.74
N ASN A 242 -7.79 14.39 -7.57
CA ASN A 242 -7.72 15.81 -7.88
C ASN A 242 -8.99 16.31 -8.59
N LEU A 243 -9.53 15.53 -9.53
CA LEU A 243 -10.84 15.80 -10.14
C LEU A 243 -11.98 15.73 -9.10
N LEU A 244 -11.93 14.75 -8.21
CA LEU A 244 -12.92 14.58 -7.16
C LEU A 244 -12.94 15.77 -6.20
N CYS A 245 -11.78 16.31 -5.79
CA CYS A 245 -11.68 17.47 -4.91
C CYS A 245 -12.42 18.73 -5.44
N ARG A 246 -12.55 18.86 -6.75
CA ARG A 246 -13.28 19.96 -7.37
C ARG A 246 -14.81 19.83 -7.25
N LYS A 247 -15.29 18.60 -7.04
CA LYS A 247 -16.73 18.27 -7.07
C LYS A 247 -17.26 17.89 -5.69
N LYS A 248 -16.42 17.32 -4.83
CA LYS A 248 -16.78 16.70 -3.55
C LYS A 248 -15.75 16.96 -2.47
N PHE A 249 -16.10 16.69 -1.22
CA PHE A 249 -15.17 16.77 -0.11
C PHE A 249 -14.22 15.57 -0.09
N VAL A 250 -12.94 15.87 -0.08
CA VAL A 250 -11.86 14.90 0.17
C VAL A 250 -11.05 15.44 1.36
N HIS A 251 -10.77 14.57 2.34
CA HIS A 251 -10.00 14.96 3.51
C HIS A 251 -8.68 14.17 3.56
N GLY A 252 -7.63 14.83 3.97
CA GLY A 252 -6.39 14.20 4.37
C GLY A 252 -6.42 13.90 5.87
N VAL A 253 -6.02 12.70 6.27
CA VAL A 253 -5.87 12.30 7.67
C VAL A 253 -4.41 12.09 8.00
N LEU A 254 -3.91 12.83 8.98
CA LEU A 254 -2.60 12.61 9.59
C LEU A 254 -2.69 11.34 10.45
N PHE A 255 -2.30 10.22 9.88
CA PHE A 255 -2.37 8.94 10.57
C PHE A 255 -1.27 8.79 11.62
N GLU A 256 -1.60 8.07 12.69
CA GLU A 256 -0.63 7.64 13.69
C GLU A 256 0.02 6.31 13.29
N GLY A 257 1.28 6.17 13.66
CA GLY A 257 2.05 4.97 13.40
C GLY A 257 3.33 5.25 12.60
N ARG A 258 4.15 4.22 12.44
CA ARG A 258 5.33 4.24 11.56
C ARG A 258 4.97 3.57 10.26
N HIS A 259 5.38 4.16 9.15
CA HIS A 259 5.21 3.56 7.83
C HIS A 259 6.54 3.03 7.30
N PHE A 260 6.47 2.02 6.46
CA PHE A 260 7.59 1.42 5.75
C PHE A 260 7.18 1.23 4.28
N ASP A 261 7.89 1.89 3.36
CA ASP A 261 7.75 1.68 1.91
C ASP A 261 8.63 0.50 1.51
N ALA A 262 8.07 -0.71 1.51
CA ALA A 262 8.76 -1.92 1.09
C ALA A 262 8.76 -2.11 -0.45
N GLY A 263 8.34 -1.11 -1.21
CA GLY A 263 8.27 -1.15 -2.68
C GLY A 263 9.59 -0.87 -3.40
N ASP A 264 10.66 -0.49 -2.68
CA ASP A 264 12.02 -0.33 -3.22
C ASP A 264 13.05 -1.09 -2.37
N PRO A 265 14.28 -1.32 -2.87
CA PRO A 265 15.27 -2.16 -2.19
C PRO A 265 15.65 -1.66 -0.79
N LEU A 266 15.89 -0.36 -0.60
CA LEU A 266 16.29 0.19 0.69
C LEU A 266 15.14 0.13 1.69
N GLY A 267 13.95 0.58 1.29
CA GLY A 267 12.75 0.54 2.13
C GLY A 267 12.37 -0.89 2.50
N TYR A 268 12.54 -1.85 1.59
CA TYR A 268 12.33 -3.27 1.85
C TYR A 268 13.26 -3.80 2.95
N ILE A 269 14.57 -3.45 2.90
CA ILE A 269 15.54 -3.87 3.92
C ILE A 269 15.22 -3.20 5.25
N ILE A 270 14.92 -1.91 5.27
CA ILE A 270 14.55 -1.18 6.49
C ILE A 270 13.30 -1.80 7.13
N ALA A 271 12.25 -2.08 6.33
CA ALA A 271 11.05 -2.73 6.82
C ALA A 271 11.35 -4.11 7.46
N ASN A 272 12.21 -4.91 6.82
CA ASN A 272 12.65 -6.20 7.38
C ASN A 272 13.34 -6.04 8.74
N ILE A 273 14.27 -5.13 8.86
CA ILE A 273 15.01 -4.88 10.13
C ILE A 273 14.04 -4.42 11.22
N GLU A 274 13.27 -3.37 10.93
CA GLU A 274 12.40 -2.72 11.92
C GLU A 274 11.29 -3.63 12.42
N LEU A 275 10.64 -4.39 11.52
CA LEU A 275 9.58 -5.30 11.90
C LEU A 275 10.13 -6.59 12.56
N SER A 276 11.33 -7.04 12.19
CA SER A 276 11.98 -8.15 12.89
C SER A 276 12.39 -7.77 14.32
N LEU A 277 12.79 -6.53 14.57
CA LEU A 277 13.09 -6.03 15.91
C LEU A 277 11.86 -5.97 16.85
N ARG A 278 10.66 -6.17 16.32
CA ARG A 278 9.41 -6.27 17.11
C ARG A 278 8.99 -7.69 17.43
N ASP A 279 9.60 -8.69 16.79
CA ASP A 279 9.40 -10.09 17.15
C ASP A 279 10.27 -10.40 18.39
N PRO A 280 9.66 -10.73 19.55
CA PRO A 280 10.42 -11.00 20.78
C PRO A 280 11.47 -12.12 20.61
N ARG A 281 11.28 -13.02 19.62
CA ARG A 281 12.22 -14.11 19.32
C ARG A 281 13.47 -13.62 18.59
N LEU A 282 13.34 -12.52 17.82
CA LEU A 282 14.38 -12.00 16.94
C LEU A 282 15.04 -10.73 17.51
N GLU A 283 14.37 -10.00 18.38
CA GLU A 283 14.79 -8.68 18.87
C GLU A 283 16.21 -8.71 19.41
N GLN A 284 16.48 -9.50 20.46
CA GLN A 284 17.78 -9.51 21.12
C GLN A 284 18.91 -10.04 20.23
N PRO A 285 18.76 -11.18 19.52
CA PRO A 285 19.76 -11.65 18.58
C PRO A 285 20.07 -10.64 17.47
N LEU A 286 19.05 -9.98 16.92
CA LEU A 286 19.22 -9.01 15.84
C LEU A 286 19.89 -7.72 16.34
N ARG A 287 19.50 -7.20 17.51
CA ARG A 287 20.19 -6.05 18.14
C ARG A 287 21.67 -6.35 18.39
N GLY A 288 22.00 -7.52 18.94
CA GLY A 288 23.38 -7.95 19.16
C GLY A 288 24.19 -7.99 17.86
N TYR A 289 23.60 -8.56 16.80
CA TYR A 289 24.21 -8.62 15.48
C TYR A 289 24.45 -7.22 14.88
N LEU A 290 23.46 -6.33 14.93
CA LEU A 290 23.58 -4.97 14.39
C LEU A 290 24.63 -4.14 15.16
N SER A 291 24.70 -4.29 16.48
CA SER A 291 25.65 -3.55 17.33
C SER A 291 27.09 -4.05 17.17
N SER A 292 27.30 -5.33 16.85
CA SER A 292 28.62 -5.94 16.67
C SER A 292 29.28 -5.62 15.32
N ARG A 293 28.53 -5.03 14.37
CA ARG A 293 29.08 -4.73 13.04
C ARG A 293 29.95 -3.49 13.07
N GLN A 294 31.23 -3.69 12.75
CA GLN A 294 32.07 -2.60 12.24
C GLN A 294 31.68 -2.26 10.81
N PRO A 295 31.77 -0.98 10.38
CA PRO A 295 31.58 -0.64 8.98
C PRO A 295 32.49 -1.49 8.10
N CYS A 296 31.96 -2.17 7.07
CA CYS A 296 32.78 -2.83 6.08
C CYS A 296 33.64 -1.78 5.38
N THR A 297 34.92 -1.76 5.70
CA THR A 297 35.91 -0.79 5.16
C THR A 297 36.44 -1.20 3.78
N GLU A 298 36.12 -2.39 3.28
CA GLU A 298 36.51 -2.81 1.93
C GLU A 298 35.32 -2.72 0.97
N PRO A 299 35.41 -1.92 -0.11
CA PRO A 299 34.45 -1.98 -1.19
C PRO A 299 34.59 -3.35 -1.88
N ARG A 300 33.67 -4.27 -1.66
CA ARG A 300 33.56 -5.44 -2.55
C ARG A 300 33.28 -4.90 -3.94
N GLY A 301 34.13 -5.31 -4.92
CA GLY A 301 33.94 -4.93 -6.31
C GLY A 301 32.47 -5.08 -6.71
N THR A 302 31.88 -3.99 -7.15
CA THR A 302 30.49 -3.98 -7.65
C THR A 302 30.41 -4.97 -8.80
N PRO A 303 29.45 -5.93 -8.79
CA PRO A 303 29.12 -6.61 -10.03
C PRO A 303 28.75 -5.54 -11.06
N ASN A 304 29.34 -5.61 -12.26
CA ASN A 304 28.99 -4.75 -13.39
C ASN A 304 27.49 -4.88 -13.66
N LEU A 305 26.67 -4.06 -13.02
CA LEU A 305 25.33 -3.80 -13.47
C LEU A 305 25.46 -2.91 -14.71
N PRO A 306 24.75 -3.21 -15.81
CA PRO A 306 24.78 -2.35 -16.98
C PRO A 306 24.35 -0.93 -16.57
N ASP A 307 25.17 0.04 -16.97
CA ASP A 307 24.95 1.47 -16.71
C ASP A 307 23.66 1.90 -17.42
N GLU A 308 22.60 2.16 -16.65
CA GLU A 308 21.36 2.77 -17.15
C GLU A 308 21.54 4.29 -17.29
N SER A 309 22.56 4.71 -18.02
CA SER A 309 22.59 6.07 -18.51
C SER A 309 21.50 6.21 -19.59
N PRO A 310 20.58 7.20 -19.48
CA PRO A 310 19.57 7.39 -20.52
C PRO A 310 20.26 7.75 -21.83
N ASN A 311 20.06 6.90 -22.84
CA ASN A 311 20.56 7.07 -24.19
C ASN A 311 20.05 8.40 -24.78
N GLN A 312 20.94 9.40 -24.86
CA GLN A 312 20.69 10.72 -25.46
C GLN A 312 20.71 10.67 -26.99
N SER A 313 20.16 9.67 -27.63
CA SER A 313 20.09 9.59 -29.09
C SER A 313 18.67 9.33 -29.58
N ASP A 314 17.78 10.31 -29.40
CA ASP A 314 16.59 10.47 -30.25
C ASP A 314 16.12 11.94 -30.21
N ARG A 315 17.04 12.83 -30.64
CA ARG A 315 16.68 14.15 -31.18
C ARG A 315 17.28 14.23 -32.57
N THR A 316 16.54 13.73 -33.56
CA THR A 316 16.54 14.24 -34.96
C THR A 316 15.60 13.35 -35.78
N HIS A 317 14.48 13.80 -36.09
CA HIS A 317 13.67 14.00 -37.31
C HIS A 317 12.19 14.11 -36.98
#